data_b84ec4391a4a153878dfe95af0437b61
#
_entry.id   b84ec4391a4a153878dfe95af0437b61
#
_cell.length_a   1.000
_cell.length_b   1.000
_cell.length_c   1.000
_cell.angle_alpha   90.00
_cell.angle_beta   90.00
_cell.angle_gamma   90.00
#
_symmetry.space_group_name_H-M   'P 1'
#
loop_
_entity.id
_entity.type
_entity.pdbx_description
1 polymer ?
#
loop_
_entity_poly.entity_id
_entity_poly.type
_entity_poly.pdbx_seq_one_letter_code
_entity_poly.pdbx_strand_id
1 'polypeptide(L)'
;MKKFVSLLVMVSFLISFSGCSALQPKNDGSISAGFYPVTLTDHAGREVIIEEEPQRLVSCYYITTSLLMALDLDGKLVGIENDPELRPIYELSNPELLELSWVGTAKTLDLEACAALEPDLVILPLRLKDSAVILEDLGMDVLLVNPESQDLLTEMIQMVAKACNRESTAEALLGFLSEKEAYLRAALADVDAPSVYLSGNSNFLSTAGNDMYQADMIRLAGGRNVAGEITETYWADISYEQLLAWNPDYIILASSAKYTVEDVLNDPNLVNCSAVVNGNVFKIPADAESWDSPVPGSILGALWLANILHPDLLTDTNCTEIMDEYYETFYQFTYSKN
;
A
#
# COMPACT_ATOMS: atom_id res chain seq x y z
N MET A 1 52.54 73.68 27.03
CA MET A 1 51.69 74.28 28.06
C MET A 1 50.25 73.93 27.76
N LYS A 2 49.47 73.66 28.79
CA LYS A 2 48.06 73.24 28.86
C LYS A 2 47.78 71.77 28.58
N LYS A 3 47.64 71.11 29.67
CA LYS A 3 47.12 69.75 29.88
C LYS A 3 45.61 69.72 29.63
N PHE A 4 45.11 68.76 28.89
CA PHE A 4 43.70 68.40 28.94
C PHE A 4 43.58 66.98 29.42
N VAL A 5 42.95 66.86 30.58
CA VAL A 5 42.57 65.62 31.23
C VAL A 5 41.26 65.20 30.63
N SER A 6 41.22 64.01 29.98
CA SER A 6 39.98 63.42 29.48
C SER A 6 39.49 62.36 30.48
N LEU A 7 38.34 62.63 31.06
CA LEU A 7 37.62 61.79 32.00
C LEU A 7 36.93 60.66 31.26
N LEU A 8 37.38 59.40 31.48
CA LEU A 8 36.79 58.22 30.88
C LEU A 8 35.64 57.76 31.81
N VAL A 9 34.41 57.97 31.41
CA VAL A 9 33.22 57.44 32.13
C VAL A 9 33.02 55.98 31.68
N MET A 10 33.25 55.03 32.62
CA MET A 10 33.04 53.59 32.42
C MET A 10 31.56 53.32 32.74
N VAL A 11 30.76 53.12 31.70
CA VAL A 11 29.38 52.64 31.83
C VAL A 11 29.41 51.11 31.88
N SER A 12 29.17 50.56 33.06
CA SER A 12 29.00 49.13 33.30
C SER A 12 27.63 48.69 32.81
N PHE A 13 27.61 47.96 31.69
CA PHE A 13 26.40 47.29 31.18
C PHE A 13 26.26 45.95 31.93
N LEU A 14 25.34 45.86 32.88
CA LEU A 14 24.87 44.62 33.52
C LEU A 14 24.01 43.88 32.48
N ILE A 15 24.57 42.86 31.85
CA ILE A 15 23.81 41.93 31.02
C ILE A 15 23.16 40.92 31.97
N SER A 16 21.87 41.09 32.21
CA SER A 16 21.05 40.06 32.86
C SER A 16 20.85 38.89 31.90
N PHE A 17 21.49 37.75 32.18
CA PHE A 17 21.19 36.50 31.55
C PHE A 17 19.80 36.02 32.06
N SER A 18 18.75 36.33 31.31
CA SER A 18 17.49 35.61 31.43
C SER A 18 17.66 34.22 30.87
N GLY A 19 17.66 33.23 31.75
CA GLY A 19 17.68 31.82 31.35
C GLY A 19 16.45 31.51 30.52
N CYS A 20 16.69 31.19 29.23
CA CYS A 20 15.72 30.50 28.37
C CYS A 20 15.58 29.08 28.92
N SER A 21 14.56 28.85 29.76
CA SER A 21 14.07 27.50 30.00
C SER A 21 13.57 26.97 28.68
N ALA A 22 14.26 25.98 28.14
CA ALA A 22 13.75 25.17 27.04
C ALA A 22 12.40 24.61 27.53
N LEU A 23 11.33 25.07 26.90
CA LEU A 23 10.02 24.44 26.99
C LEU A 23 10.18 23.08 26.27
N GLN A 24 10.38 22.05 27.08
CA GLN A 24 10.06 20.69 26.62
C GLN A 24 8.57 20.72 26.25
N PRO A 25 8.17 20.20 25.10
CA PRO A 25 6.77 19.97 24.82
C PRO A 25 6.30 18.98 25.90
N LYS A 26 5.48 19.45 26.81
CA LYS A 26 4.64 18.58 27.60
C LYS A 26 3.79 17.84 26.60
N ASN A 27 3.97 16.54 26.57
CA ASN A 27 3.01 15.62 25.97
C ASN A 27 1.76 15.74 26.87
N ASP A 28 0.95 16.77 26.63
CA ASP A 28 -0.39 16.84 27.14
C ASP A 28 -1.14 15.78 26.37
N GLY A 29 -1.47 14.69 27.02
CA GLY A 29 -2.56 13.80 26.63
C GLY A 29 -3.88 14.58 26.64
N SER A 30 -3.98 15.62 25.81
CA SER A 30 -5.24 16.24 25.48
C SER A 30 -5.91 15.27 24.49
N ILE A 31 -6.79 14.43 25.01
CA ILE A 31 -7.93 13.91 24.27
C ILE A 31 -8.44 15.10 23.47
N SER A 32 -8.35 15.04 22.15
CA SER A 32 -8.88 16.07 21.27
C SER A 32 -10.40 16.02 21.42
N ALA A 33 -10.89 16.78 22.40
CA ALA A 33 -12.32 16.92 22.61
C ALA A 33 -12.93 17.55 21.35
N GLY A 34 -13.54 16.73 20.47
CA GLY A 34 -14.24 17.19 19.32
C GLY A 34 -14.03 16.42 18.01
N PHE A 35 -13.14 15.44 17.95
CA PHE A 35 -12.97 14.64 16.72
C PHE A 35 -13.97 13.47 16.67
N TYR A 36 -14.15 12.76 17.75
CA TYR A 36 -15.15 11.68 17.88
C TYR A 36 -16.45 12.19 18.50
N PRO A 37 -17.61 11.55 18.19
CA PRO A 37 -17.75 10.42 17.28
C PRO A 37 -17.56 10.79 15.80
N VAL A 38 -17.08 9.82 15.01
CA VAL A 38 -17.01 9.96 13.56
C VAL A 38 -17.97 9.00 12.87
N THR A 39 -18.68 9.49 11.87
CA THR A 39 -19.55 8.66 11.01
C THR A 39 -18.87 8.42 9.68
N LEU A 40 -18.85 7.16 9.24
CA LEU A 40 -18.21 6.67 8.03
C LEU A 40 -19.22 5.86 7.21
N THR A 41 -19.04 5.84 5.89
CA THR A 41 -19.71 4.87 5.02
C THR A 41 -18.67 3.88 4.54
N ASP A 42 -18.83 2.60 4.84
CA ASP A 42 -17.91 1.56 4.42
C ASP A 42 -18.16 1.06 2.99
N HIS A 43 -17.31 0.17 2.47
CA HIS A 43 -17.45 -0.35 1.11
C HIS A 43 -18.63 -1.33 0.93
N ALA A 44 -19.37 -1.67 2.00
CA ALA A 44 -20.69 -2.33 1.91
C ALA A 44 -21.83 -1.32 1.83
N GLY A 45 -21.55 -0.01 1.88
CA GLY A 45 -22.54 1.06 1.94
C GLY A 45 -23.22 1.18 3.31
N ARG A 46 -22.61 0.63 4.38
CA ARG A 46 -23.13 0.72 5.75
C ARG A 46 -22.63 2.00 6.41
N GLU A 47 -23.48 2.62 7.20
CA GLU A 47 -23.05 3.67 8.11
C GLU A 47 -22.46 3.04 9.38
N VAL A 48 -21.22 3.41 9.69
CA VAL A 48 -20.48 2.96 10.88
C VAL A 48 -20.13 4.19 11.72
N ILE A 49 -20.43 4.16 13.00
CA ILE A 49 -20.15 5.24 13.94
C ILE A 49 -19.04 4.74 14.89
N ILE A 50 -17.92 5.44 14.89
CA ILE A 50 -16.82 5.20 15.82
C ILE A 50 -16.92 6.26 16.92
N GLU A 51 -17.24 5.82 18.12
CA GLU A 51 -17.52 6.72 19.26
C GLU A 51 -16.26 7.32 19.89
N GLU A 52 -15.16 6.56 19.88
CA GLU A 52 -13.87 6.94 20.48
C GLU A 52 -12.72 6.50 19.57
N GLU A 53 -11.51 7.04 19.75
CA GLU A 53 -10.34 6.65 18.97
C GLU A 53 -9.96 5.18 19.24
N PRO A 54 -9.96 4.30 18.22
CA PRO A 54 -9.62 2.91 18.40
C PRO A 54 -8.18 2.72 18.91
N GLN A 55 -8.01 1.87 19.90
CA GLN A 55 -6.72 1.54 20.53
C GLN A 55 -6.31 0.07 20.31
N ARG A 56 -7.25 -0.80 19.94
CA ARG A 56 -7.05 -2.23 19.74
C ARG A 56 -7.61 -2.64 18.38
N LEU A 57 -6.71 -2.72 17.41
CA LEU A 57 -7.07 -2.97 16.03
C LEU A 57 -6.88 -4.45 15.67
N VAL A 58 -7.80 -5.00 14.90
CA VAL A 58 -7.64 -6.30 14.25
C VAL A 58 -7.78 -6.13 12.74
N SER A 59 -6.86 -6.75 11.99
CA SER A 59 -6.92 -6.88 10.54
C SER A 59 -6.76 -8.35 10.15
N CYS A 60 -7.67 -8.92 9.35
CA CYS A 60 -7.48 -10.26 8.80
C CYS A 60 -7.17 -10.24 7.29
N TYR A 61 -6.64 -9.12 6.81
CA TYR A 61 -6.36 -8.88 5.40
C TYR A 61 -5.06 -8.10 5.22
N TYR A 62 -4.02 -8.72 4.66
CA TYR A 62 -2.69 -8.13 4.54
C TYR A 62 -2.66 -6.72 3.90
N ILE A 63 -3.63 -6.42 3.03
CA ILE A 63 -3.74 -5.08 2.43
C ILE A 63 -4.08 -4.03 3.50
N THR A 64 -4.98 -4.36 4.43
CA THR A 64 -5.32 -3.46 5.53
C THR A 64 -4.26 -3.46 6.63
N THR A 65 -3.60 -4.60 6.88
CA THR A 65 -2.45 -4.64 7.80
C THR A 65 -1.33 -3.75 7.30
N SER A 66 -0.98 -3.82 6.01
CA SER A 66 0.01 -2.94 5.38
C SER A 66 -0.43 -1.46 5.44
N LEU A 67 -1.72 -1.15 5.23
CA LEU A 67 -2.22 0.22 5.40
C LEU A 67 -2.10 0.72 6.83
N LEU A 68 -2.42 -0.09 7.83
CA LEU A 68 -2.29 0.30 9.23
C LEU A 68 -0.83 0.60 9.60
N MET A 69 0.12 -0.15 9.06
CA MET A 69 1.55 0.16 9.19
C MET A 69 1.90 1.50 8.56
N ALA A 70 1.48 1.75 7.31
CA ALA A 70 1.72 3.02 6.61
C ALA A 70 1.09 4.23 7.31
N LEU A 71 0.05 4.02 8.11
CA LEU A 71 -0.62 5.04 8.92
C LEU A 71 -0.05 5.17 10.34
N ASP A 72 1.07 4.51 10.67
CA ASP A 72 1.67 4.51 12.02
C ASP A 72 0.67 4.01 13.10
N LEU A 73 0.00 2.90 12.79
CA LEU A 73 -1.01 2.23 13.62
C LEU A 73 -0.65 0.78 13.97
N ASP A 74 0.48 0.27 13.50
CA ASP A 74 0.96 -1.08 13.76
C ASP A 74 1.12 -1.38 15.26
N GLY A 75 1.52 -0.39 16.07
CA GLY A 75 1.57 -0.50 17.53
C GLY A 75 0.20 -0.68 18.22
N LYS A 76 -0.91 -0.47 17.50
CA LYS A 76 -2.28 -0.71 18.00
C LYS A 76 -2.85 -2.06 17.55
N LEU A 77 -2.16 -2.78 16.64
CA LEU A 77 -2.58 -4.09 16.19
C LEU A 77 -2.48 -5.12 17.32
N VAL A 78 -3.55 -5.87 17.55
CA VAL A 78 -3.63 -6.95 18.54
C VAL A 78 -3.86 -8.31 17.88
N GLY A 79 -4.21 -8.33 16.59
CA GLY A 79 -4.38 -9.54 15.77
C GLY A 79 -4.32 -9.22 14.29
N ILE A 80 -3.71 -10.13 13.53
CA ILE A 80 -3.52 -10.01 12.08
C ILE A 80 -3.92 -11.28 11.33
N GLU A 81 -3.85 -11.24 10.01
CA GLU A 81 -4.10 -12.42 9.17
C GLU A 81 -3.08 -13.55 9.44
N ASN A 82 -3.45 -14.78 9.02
CA ASN A 82 -2.59 -15.95 9.13
C ASN A 82 -1.36 -15.85 8.22
N ASP A 83 -0.30 -16.59 8.58
CA ASP A 83 0.94 -16.74 7.84
C ASP A 83 1.65 -15.37 7.57
N PRO A 84 1.84 -14.53 8.61
CA PRO A 84 2.45 -13.21 8.47
C PRO A 84 3.90 -13.27 7.95
N GLU A 85 4.60 -14.38 8.14
CA GLU A 85 5.94 -14.64 7.60
C GLU A 85 5.99 -14.68 6.06
N LEU A 86 4.84 -14.80 5.39
CA LEU A 86 4.73 -14.66 3.95
C LEU A 86 4.71 -13.20 3.48
N ARG A 87 4.85 -12.25 4.40
CA ARG A 87 4.81 -10.81 4.16
C ARG A 87 6.13 -10.17 4.59
N PRO A 88 7.14 -10.09 3.72
CA PRO A 88 8.46 -9.58 4.08
C PRO A 88 8.44 -8.19 4.72
N ILE A 89 7.50 -7.34 4.33
CA ILE A 89 7.34 -5.99 4.88
C ILE A 89 7.15 -5.97 6.40
N TYR A 90 6.55 -7.02 7.00
CA TYR A 90 6.38 -7.08 8.45
C TYR A 90 7.71 -7.25 9.15
N GLU A 91 8.55 -8.18 8.68
CA GLU A 91 9.91 -8.36 9.22
C GLU A 91 10.78 -7.12 8.99
N LEU A 92 10.67 -6.48 7.81
CA LEU A 92 11.47 -5.32 7.42
C LEU A 92 11.13 -4.06 8.20
N SER A 93 9.85 -3.84 8.53
CA SER A 93 9.34 -2.62 9.17
C SER A 93 9.10 -2.80 10.67
N ASN A 94 8.33 -3.81 11.06
CA ASN A 94 8.00 -4.10 12.46
C ASN A 94 7.91 -5.60 12.72
N PRO A 95 9.03 -6.26 13.10
CA PRO A 95 9.06 -7.71 13.37
C PRO A 95 8.13 -8.17 14.50
N GLU A 96 7.68 -7.29 15.39
CA GLU A 96 6.75 -7.64 16.46
C GLU A 96 5.39 -8.11 15.94
N LEU A 97 5.03 -7.73 14.69
CA LEU A 97 3.82 -8.20 14.03
C LEU A 97 3.80 -9.71 13.81
N LEU A 98 4.97 -10.33 13.64
CA LEU A 98 5.09 -11.79 13.44
C LEU A 98 4.68 -12.59 14.70
N GLU A 99 4.67 -11.96 15.87
CA GLU A 99 4.32 -12.56 17.16
C GLU A 99 2.85 -12.34 17.54
N LEU A 100 2.08 -11.59 16.72
CA LEU A 100 0.68 -11.31 17.01
C LEU A 100 -0.21 -12.54 16.80
N SER A 101 -1.35 -12.52 17.46
CA SER A 101 -2.36 -13.56 17.29
C SER A 101 -2.96 -13.57 15.89
N TRP A 102 -3.12 -14.74 15.32
CA TRP A 102 -3.74 -14.94 14.02
C TRP A 102 -5.25 -15.02 14.15
N VAL A 103 -5.97 -14.30 13.29
CA VAL A 103 -7.43 -14.22 13.32
C VAL A 103 -8.08 -14.77 12.05
N GLY A 104 -7.31 -15.39 11.16
CA GLY A 104 -7.85 -16.00 9.94
C GLY A 104 -7.22 -15.45 8.67
N THR A 105 -7.98 -15.43 7.58
CA THR A 105 -7.54 -14.99 6.25
C THR A 105 -8.57 -14.05 5.64
N ALA A 106 -8.25 -13.42 4.53
CA ALA A 106 -9.22 -12.64 3.75
C ALA A 106 -10.46 -13.44 3.28
N LYS A 107 -10.48 -14.77 3.43
CA LYS A 107 -11.61 -15.64 3.03
C LYS A 107 -12.35 -16.25 4.22
N THR A 108 -11.72 -16.35 5.38
CA THR A 108 -12.27 -17.01 6.55
C THR A 108 -11.74 -16.36 7.82
N LEU A 109 -12.63 -15.82 8.63
CA LEU A 109 -12.31 -15.25 9.94
C LEU A 109 -12.48 -16.30 11.03
N ASP A 110 -11.54 -16.39 11.96
CA ASP A 110 -11.71 -17.07 13.24
C ASP A 110 -12.38 -16.10 14.22
N LEU A 111 -13.69 -16.22 14.35
CA LEU A 111 -14.50 -15.33 15.21
C LEU A 111 -14.13 -15.45 16.68
N GLU A 112 -13.78 -16.66 17.16
CA GLU A 112 -13.41 -16.88 18.56
C GLU A 112 -12.05 -16.24 18.86
N ALA A 113 -11.06 -16.46 17.99
CA ALA A 113 -9.75 -15.84 18.12
C ALA A 113 -9.85 -14.32 18.05
N CYS A 114 -10.63 -13.78 17.11
CA CYS A 114 -10.82 -12.33 16.97
C CYS A 114 -11.50 -11.75 18.22
N ALA A 115 -12.61 -12.33 18.68
CA ALA A 115 -13.34 -11.84 19.84
C ALA A 115 -12.53 -11.93 21.14
N ALA A 116 -11.70 -12.96 21.31
CA ALA A 116 -10.83 -13.13 22.47
C ALA A 116 -9.77 -12.02 22.62
N LEU A 117 -9.46 -11.31 21.55
CA LEU A 117 -8.54 -10.17 21.57
C LEU A 117 -9.20 -8.86 22.04
N GLU A 118 -10.52 -8.86 22.21
CA GLU A 118 -11.30 -7.68 22.63
C GLU A 118 -10.91 -6.42 21.82
N PRO A 119 -10.97 -6.46 20.46
CA PRO A 119 -10.69 -5.29 19.65
C PRO A 119 -11.82 -4.27 19.75
N ASP A 120 -11.46 -3.00 19.66
CA ASP A 120 -12.44 -1.92 19.53
C ASP A 120 -12.74 -1.60 18.05
N LEU A 121 -11.86 -1.94 17.12
CA LEU A 121 -12.11 -1.87 15.68
C LEU A 121 -11.54 -3.08 14.94
N VAL A 122 -12.38 -3.71 14.12
CA VAL A 122 -12.01 -4.82 13.21
C VAL A 122 -12.15 -4.37 11.76
N ILE A 123 -11.12 -4.54 10.94
CA ILE A 123 -11.16 -4.21 9.51
C ILE A 123 -11.16 -5.50 8.70
N LEU A 124 -12.22 -5.72 7.94
CA LEU A 124 -12.47 -6.95 7.19
C LEU A 124 -12.65 -6.69 5.69
N PRO A 125 -12.22 -7.58 4.82
CA PRO A 125 -12.60 -7.51 3.41
C PRO A 125 -14.12 -7.73 3.26
N LEU A 126 -14.73 -7.05 2.30
CA LEU A 126 -16.18 -7.05 2.03
C LEU A 126 -16.78 -8.46 1.94
N ARG A 127 -16.02 -9.45 1.49
CA ARG A 127 -16.47 -10.85 1.39
C ARG A 127 -16.76 -11.49 2.75
N LEU A 128 -16.27 -10.93 3.85
CA LEU A 128 -16.53 -11.37 5.22
C LEU A 128 -17.67 -10.59 5.91
N LYS A 129 -18.55 -9.95 5.15
CA LYS A 129 -19.67 -9.16 5.66
C LYS A 129 -20.59 -9.91 6.65
N ASP A 130 -20.72 -11.23 6.50
CA ASP A 130 -21.55 -12.02 7.41
C ASP A 130 -20.86 -12.17 8.78
N SER A 131 -19.52 -12.18 8.83
CA SER A 131 -18.75 -12.17 10.08
C SER A 131 -18.84 -10.79 10.78
N ALA A 132 -18.94 -9.71 10.01
CA ALA A 132 -19.09 -8.37 10.56
C ALA A 132 -20.32 -8.24 11.46
N VAL A 133 -21.47 -8.78 11.01
CA VAL A 133 -22.72 -8.74 11.79
C VAL A 133 -22.55 -9.43 13.15
N ILE A 134 -21.83 -10.55 13.18
CA ILE A 134 -21.58 -11.30 14.43
C ILE A 134 -20.69 -10.51 15.40
N LEU A 135 -19.64 -9.85 14.87
CA LEU A 135 -18.73 -9.04 15.69
C LEU A 135 -19.43 -7.80 16.25
N GLU A 136 -20.29 -7.15 15.44
CA GLU A 136 -21.10 -6.01 15.86
C GLU A 136 -22.09 -6.39 16.96
N ASP A 137 -22.73 -7.56 16.86
CA ASP A 137 -23.60 -8.11 17.93
C ASP A 137 -22.82 -8.37 19.23
N LEU A 138 -21.50 -8.56 19.14
CA LEU A 138 -20.60 -8.69 20.29
C LEU A 138 -20.07 -7.33 20.81
N GLY A 139 -20.45 -6.22 20.14
CA GLY A 139 -20.11 -4.87 20.55
C GLY A 139 -18.79 -4.32 20.00
N MET A 140 -18.26 -4.90 18.91
CA MET A 140 -17.07 -4.44 18.22
C MET A 140 -17.44 -3.57 17.03
N ASP A 141 -16.70 -2.50 16.78
CA ASP A 141 -16.86 -1.73 15.54
C ASP A 141 -16.22 -2.49 14.37
N VAL A 142 -16.89 -2.52 13.20
CA VAL A 142 -16.38 -3.22 12.02
C VAL A 142 -16.45 -2.35 10.78
N LEU A 143 -15.32 -2.21 10.08
CA LEU A 143 -15.23 -1.60 8.76
C LEU A 143 -15.03 -2.67 7.68
N LEU A 144 -15.89 -2.65 6.66
CA LEU A 144 -15.76 -3.50 5.48
C LEU A 144 -15.08 -2.75 4.35
N VAL A 145 -14.01 -3.35 3.78
CA VAL A 145 -13.19 -2.75 2.73
C VAL A 145 -13.17 -3.61 1.47
N ASN A 146 -13.05 -2.97 0.30
CA ASN A 146 -12.96 -3.62 -1.00
C ASN A 146 -12.09 -2.79 -1.97
N PRO A 147 -10.79 -2.71 -1.79
CA PRO A 147 -9.89 -1.85 -2.58
C PRO A 147 -9.56 -2.43 -3.97
N GLU A 148 -10.54 -2.89 -4.73
CA GLU A 148 -10.33 -3.61 -6.01
C GLU A 148 -10.03 -2.68 -7.20
N SER A 149 -10.04 -1.35 -7.00
CA SER A 149 -9.62 -0.35 -7.98
C SER A 149 -8.81 0.74 -7.29
N GLN A 150 -8.15 1.62 -8.07
CA GLN A 150 -7.37 2.74 -7.55
C GLN A 150 -8.25 3.72 -6.74
N ASP A 151 -9.47 3.98 -7.20
CA ASP A 151 -10.42 4.85 -6.50
C ASP A 151 -10.83 4.24 -5.15
N LEU A 152 -11.19 2.95 -5.13
CA LEU A 152 -11.57 2.22 -3.92
C LEU A 152 -10.40 2.08 -2.93
N LEU A 153 -9.16 1.97 -3.43
CA LEU A 153 -7.96 2.02 -2.57
C LEU A 153 -7.84 3.39 -1.88
N THR A 154 -8.02 4.46 -2.64
CA THR A 154 -8.01 5.83 -2.09
C THR A 154 -9.10 6.02 -1.03
N GLU A 155 -10.33 5.58 -1.32
CA GLU A 155 -11.45 5.62 -0.37
C GLU A 155 -11.14 4.80 0.90
N MET A 156 -10.56 3.61 0.78
CA MET A 156 -10.15 2.80 1.93
C MET A 156 -9.11 3.52 2.79
N ILE A 157 -8.08 4.11 2.19
CA ILE A 157 -7.06 4.88 2.91
C ILE A 157 -7.69 6.02 3.71
N GLN A 158 -8.56 6.81 3.08
CA GLN A 158 -9.25 7.93 3.73
C GLN A 158 -10.19 7.46 4.85
N MET A 159 -10.94 6.40 4.62
CA MET A 159 -11.90 5.85 5.58
C MET A 159 -11.20 5.31 6.83
N VAL A 160 -10.15 4.49 6.67
CA VAL A 160 -9.40 3.92 7.79
C VAL A 160 -8.65 5.01 8.55
N ALA A 161 -8.06 5.97 7.84
CA ALA A 161 -7.39 7.11 8.46
C ALA A 161 -8.35 7.94 9.31
N LYS A 162 -9.55 8.23 8.80
CA LYS A 162 -10.58 8.96 9.53
C LYS A 162 -11.08 8.17 10.74
N ALA A 163 -11.29 6.84 10.62
CA ALA A 163 -11.67 6.00 11.74
C ALA A 163 -10.65 6.04 12.89
N CYS A 164 -9.36 6.19 12.56
CA CYS A 164 -8.25 6.10 13.51
C CYS A 164 -7.56 7.44 13.81
N ASN A 165 -8.13 8.59 13.39
CA ASN A 165 -7.54 9.93 13.55
C ASN A 165 -6.12 10.03 12.99
N ARG A 166 -5.95 9.61 11.72
CA ARG A 166 -4.69 9.60 10.95
C ARG A 166 -4.79 10.30 9.61
N GLU A 167 -5.74 11.24 9.44
CA GLU A 167 -5.95 11.95 8.17
C GLU A 167 -4.69 12.65 7.70
N SER A 168 -3.89 13.24 8.59
CA SER A 168 -2.65 13.92 8.20
C SER A 168 -1.62 12.94 7.61
N THR A 169 -1.51 11.73 8.15
CA THR A 169 -0.62 10.69 7.61
C THR A 169 -1.14 10.17 6.28
N ALA A 170 -2.47 9.98 6.17
CA ALA A 170 -3.10 9.59 4.92
C ALA A 170 -2.96 10.66 3.82
N GLU A 171 -3.06 11.95 4.16
CA GLU A 171 -2.81 13.05 3.22
C GLU A 171 -1.38 13.01 2.67
N ALA A 172 -0.38 12.72 3.51
CA ALA A 172 1.01 12.57 3.09
C ALA A 172 1.16 11.34 2.14
N LEU A 173 0.56 10.19 2.50
CA LEU A 173 0.57 8.98 1.67
C LEU A 173 -0.11 9.22 0.32
N LEU A 174 -1.33 9.75 0.31
CA LEU A 174 -2.08 10.03 -0.91
C LEU A 174 -1.39 11.12 -1.76
N GLY A 175 -0.74 12.09 -1.12
CA GLY A 175 0.08 13.10 -1.80
C GLY A 175 1.25 12.46 -2.55
N PHE A 176 1.98 11.53 -1.91
CA PHE A 176 3.05 10.77 -2.55
C PHE A 176 2.53 9.97 -3.74
N LEU A 177 1.44 9.20 -3.55
CA LEU A 177 0.85 8.39 -4.63
C LEU A 177 0.44 9.25 -5.83
N SER A 178 -0.24 10.37 -5.58
CA SER A 178 -0.67 11.30 -6.62
C SER A 178 0.50 11.96 -7.35
N GLU A 179 1.58 12.32 -6.65
CA GLU A 179 2.80 12.86 -7.26
C GLU A 179 3.45 11.84 -8.21
N LYS A 180 3.60 10.57 -7.76
CA LYS A 180 4.25 9.54 -8.58
C LYS A 180 3.34 9.11 -9.75
N GLU A 181 2.03 9.13 -9.58
CA GLU A 181 1.08 8.95 -10.68
C GLU A 181 1.21 10.06 -11.73
N ALA A 182 1.24 11.32 -11.29
CA ALA A 182 1.44 12.46 -12.19
C ALA A 182 2.79 12.40 -12.91
N TYR A 183 3.85 11.98 -12.22
CA TYR A 183 5.18 11.74 -12.81
C TYR A 183 5.11 10.70 -13.93
N LEU A 184 4.51 9.52 -13.69
CA LEU A 184 4.36 8.48 -14.70
C LEU A 184 3.53 8.96 -15.90
N ARG A 185 2.40 9.60 -15.66
CA ARG A 185 1.54 10.14 -16.72
C ARG A 185 2.26 11.17 -17.58
N ALA A 186 3.11 12.01 -16.99
CA ALA A 186 3.88 13.00 -17.73
C ALA A 186 5.02 12.34 -18.53
N ALA A 187 5.74 11.39 -17.94
CA ALA A 187 6.85 10.69 -18.59
C ALA A 187 6.40 9.82 -19.77
N LEU A 188 5.17 9.27 -19.68
CA LEU A 188 4.63 8.29 -20.62
C LEU A 188 3.50 8.84 -21.51
N ALA A 189 3.35 10.18 -21.63
CA ALA A 189 2.24 10.81 -22.33
C ALA A 189 2.18 10.49 -23.84
N ASP A 190 3.35 10.34 -24.49
CA ASP A 190 3.48 10.20 -25.93
C ASP A 190 4.16 8.88 -26.33
N VAL A 191 4.04 7.83 -25.50
CA VAL A 191 4.65 6.52 -25.79
C VAL A 191 3.69 5.59 -26.52
N ASP A 192 4.24 4.71 -27.34
CA ASP A 192 3.51 3.55 -27.85
C ASP A 192 3.24 2.59 -26.67
N ALA A 193 2.01 2.16 -26.50
CA ALA A 193 1.60 1.28 -25.42
C ALA A 193 1.78 -0.21 -25.82
N PRO A 194 2.86 -0.89 -25.39
CA PRO A 194 3.05 -2.29 -25.66
C PRO A 194 1.96 -3.14 -25.02
N SER A 195 1.64 -4.26 -25.64
CA SER A 195 0.63 -5.18 -25.16
C SER A 195 1.18 -6.05 -24.03
N VAL A 196 0.46 -6.12 -22.91
CA VAL A 196 0.87 -6.81 -21.70
C VAL A 196 -0.16 -7.87 -21.31
N TYR A 197 0.29 -9.10 -21.10
CA TYR A 197 -0.44 -10.16 -20.44
C TYR A 197 0.04 -10.27 -19.00
N LEU A 198 -0.85 -10.08 -18.03
CA LEU A 198 -0.55 -10.32 -16.62
C LEU A 198 -1.19 -11.64 -16.20
N SER A 199 -0.40 -12.57 -15.71
CA SER A 199 -0.83 -13.89 -15.29
C SER A 199 -1.08 -13.98 -13.79
N GLY A 200 -2.06 -14.78 -13.38
CA GLY A 200 -2.47 -14.91 -11.98
C GLY A 200 -1.53 -15.76 -11.13
N ASN A 201 -1.72 -15.71 -9.81
CA ASN A 201 -0.85 -16.37 -8.84
C ASN A 201 -0.86 -17.91 -8.92
N SER A 202 -2.01 -18.51 -9.10
CA SER A 202 -2.18 -19.97 -9.00
C SER A 202 -2.15 -20.68 -10.34
N ASN A 203 -2.47 -19.97 -11.41
CA ASN A 203 -2.61 -20.50 -12.77
C ASN A 203 -2.10 -19.49 -13.77
N PHE A 204 -1.17 -19.91 -14.63
CA PHE A 204 -0.61 -19.08 -15.69
C PHE A 204 -1.69 -18.58 -16.67
N LEU A 205 -2.70 -19.40 -16.95
CA LEU A 205 -3.81 -19.05 -17.85
C LEU A 205 -4.98 -18.33 -17.14
N SER A 206 -4.76 -17.81 -15.93
CA SER A 206 -5.68 -16.87 -15.29
C SER A 206 -5.14 -15.45 -15.42
N THR A 207 -5.99 -14.49 -15.79
CA THR A 207 -5.57 -13.11 -16.05
C THR A 207 -6.54 -12.10 -15.45
N ALA A 208 -6.06 -10.88 -15.23
CA ALA A 208 -6.85 -9.80 -14.68
C ALA A 208 -7.74 -9.15 -15.76
N GLY A 209 -9.04 -9.08 -15.50
CA GLY A 209 -9.99 -8.33 -16.32
C GLY A 209 -9.76 -6.81 -16.24
N ASN A 210 -10.49 -6.05 -17.08
CA ASN A 210 -10.28 -4.61 -17.22
C ASN A 210 -10.63 -3.80 -15.97
N ASP A 211 -11.55 -4.30 -15.15
CA ASP A 211 -12.07 -3.59 -13.96
C ASP A 211 -11.26 -3.90 -12.69
N MET A 212 -10.11 -4.56 -12.84
CA MET A 212 -9.22 -4.88 -11.74
C MET A 212 -8.09 -3.86 -11.59
N TYR A 213 -7.60 -3.71 -10.37
CA TYR A 213 -6.42 -2.91 -10.02
C TYR A 213 -5.23 -3.16 -10.97
N GLN A 214 -4.97 -4.41 -11.37
CA GLN A 214 -3.85 -4.79 -12.24
C GLN A 214 -3.96 -4.17 -13.65
N ALA A 215 -5.17 -3.98 -14.16
CA ALA A 215 -5.39 -3.29 -15.43
C ALA A 215 -5.04 -1.79 -15.32
N ASP A 216 -5.36 -1.17 -14.18
CA ASP A 216 -4.97 0.20 -13.89
C ASP A 216 -3.45 0.33 -13.76
N MET A 217 -2.79 -0.60 -13.08
CA MET A 217 -1.34 -0.67 -12.98
C MET A 217 -0.66 -0.74 -14.36
N ILE A 218 -1.14 -1.63 -15.24
CA ILE A 218 -0.60 -1.77 -16.61
C ILE A 218 -0.79 -0.46 -17.39
N ARG A 219 -1.97 0.15 -17.31
CA ARG A 219 -2.29 1.40 -18.01
C ARG A 219 -1.42 2.56 -17.50
N LEU A 220 -1.22 2.66 -16.18
CA LEU A 220 -0.40 3.70 -15.57
C LEU A 220 1.08 3.52 -15.94
N ALA A 221 1.53 2.28 -16.13
CA ALA A 221 2.86 1.95 -16.63
C ALA A 221 3.04 2.19 -18.14
N GLY A 222 2.06 2.76 -18.84
CA GLY A 222 2.11 3.01 -20.28
C GLY A 222 1.93 1.76 -21.14
N GLY A 223 1.40 0.67 -20.57
CA GLY A 223 1.07 -0.56 -21.29
C GLY A 223 -0.42 -0.68 -21.63
N ARG A 224 -0.76 -1.69 -22.39
CA ARG A 224 -2.12 -2.06 -22.76
C ARG A 224 -2.42 -3.50 -22.33
N ASN A 225 -3.37 -3.68 -21.40
CA ASN A 225 -3.82 -5.01 -20.99
C ASN A 225 -4.46 -5.75 -22.17
N VAL A 226 -3.94 -6.94 -22.54
CA VAL A 226 -4.51 -7.75 -23.61
C VAL A 226 -5.87 -8.33 -23.26
N ALA A 227 -6.17 -8.49 -21.97
CA ALA A 227 -7.45 -8.95 -21.44
C ALA A 227 -8.46 -7.79 -21.24
N GLY A 228 -8.23 -6.60 -21.82
CA GLY A 228 -9.06 -5.41 -21.67
C GLY A 228 -10.50 -5.52 -22.15
N GLU A 229 -10.86 -6.56 -22.89
CA GLU A 229 -12.24 -6.85 -23.29
C GLU A 229 -13.04 -7.61 -22.21
N ILE A 230 -12.35 -8.14 -21.18
CA ILE A 230 -12.98 -8.89 -20.10
C ILE A 230 -13.39 -7.91 -18.99
N THR A 231 -14.70 -7.67 -18.85
CA THR A 231 -15.27 -6.70 -17.89
C THR A 231 -16.27 -7.34 -16.91
N GLU A 232 -16.71 -8.59 -17.13
CA GLU A 232 -17.77 -9.23 -16.34
C GLU A 232 -17.24 -10.02 -15.13
N THR A 233 -15.92 -10.20 -15.04
CA THR A 233 -15.28 -10.95 -13.95
C THR A 233 -13.94 -10.33 -13.60
N TYR A 234 -13.54 -10.49 -12.35
CA TYR A 234 -12.23 -10.03 -11.88
C TYR A 234 -11.13 -10.90 -12.53
N TRP A 235 -10.93 -12.12 -12.06
CA TRP A 235 -9.98 -13.08 -12.61
C TRP A 235 -10.68 -13.96 -13.64
N ALA A 236 -10.15 -14.02 -14.84
CA ALA A 236 -10.69 -14.82 -15.93
C ALA A 236 -9.72 -15.93 -16.32
N ASP A 237 -10.24 -17.14 -16.47
CA ASP A 237 -9.48 -18.24 -17.06
C ASP A 237 -9.56 -18.16 -18.58
N ILE A 238 -8.40 -18.29 -19.24
CA ILE A 238 -8.24 -18.26 -20.71
C ILE A 238 -7.61 -19.54 -21.21
N SER A 239 -7.58 -19.73 -22.51
CA SER A 239 -6.85 -20.83 -23.14
C SER A 239 -5.51 -20.36 -23.75
N TYR A 240 -4.61 -21.31 -24.08
CA TYR A 240 -3.41 -21.00 -24.85
C TYR A 240 -3.74 -20.40 -26.22
N GLU A 241 -4.81 -20.86 -26.87
CA GLU A 241 -5.26 -20.31 -28.16
C GLU A 241 -5.63 -18.84 -28.02
N GLN A 242 -6.31 -18.45 -26.93
CA GLN A 242 -6.66 -17.07 -26.67
C GLN A 242 -5.41 -16.22 -26.40
N LEU A 243 -4.46 -16.71 -25.59
CA LEU A 243 -3.21 -16.01 -25.32
C LEU A 243 -2.39 -15.81 -26.60
N LEU A 244 -2.28 -16.86 -27.44
CA LEU A 244 -1.60 -16.79 -28.73
C LEU A 244 -2.31 -15.88 -29.74
N ALA A 245 -3.64 -15.78 -29.69
CA ALA A 245 -4.40 -14.84 -30.51
C ALA A 245 -4.15 -13.39 -30.09
N TRP A 246 -4.01 -13.10 -28.81
CA TRP A 246 -3.59 -11.80 -28.31
C TRP A 246 -2.13 -11.50 -28.63
N ASN A 247 -1.27 -12.52 -28.61
CA ASN A 247 0.16 -12.45 -28.89
C ASN A 247 0.84 -11.25 -28.21
N PRO A 248 0.88 -11.18 -26.88
CA PRO A 248 1.39 -10.03 -26.13
C PRO A 248 2.87 -9.77 -26.41
N ASP A 249 3.26 -8.49 -26.30
CA ASP A 249 4.67 -8.04 -26.35
C ASP A 249 5.42 -8.38 -25.06
N TYR A 250 4.70 -8.39 -23.93
CA TYR A 250 5.21 -8.69 -22.59
C TYR A 250 4.30 -9.65 -21.85
N ILE A 251 4.91 -10.57 -21.09
CA ILE A 251 4.24 -11.42 -20.10
C ILE A 251 4.76 -11.05 -18.72
N ILE A 252 3.86 -10.68 -17.83
CA ILE A 252 4.16 -10.31 -16.46
C ILE A 252 3.54 -11.35 -15.52
N LEU A 253 4.37 -12.00 -14.72
CA LEU A 253 3.93 -12.97 -13.72
C LEU A 253 3.61 -12.21 -12.41
N ALA A 254 2.47 -12.54 -11.81
CA ALA A 254 2.09 -12.01 -10.52
C ALA A 254 3.18 -12.27 -9.45
N SER A 255 3.31 -11.39 -8.47
CA SER A 255 4.34 -11.46 -7.42
C SER A 255 4.39 -12.82 -6.69
N SER A 256 3.22 -13.38 -6.39
CA SER A 256 3.05 -14.67 -5.72
C SER A 256 2.80 -15.85 -6.67
N ALA A 257 3.15 -15.73 -7.96
CA ALA A 257 3.00 -16.82 -8.93
C ALA A 257 3.77 -18.07 -8.49
N LYS A 258 3.09 -19.24 -8.57
CA LYS A 258 3.63 -20.55 -8.18
C LYS A 258 4.47 -21.22 -9.28
N TYR A 259 4.67 -20.54 -10.37
CA TYR A 259 5.49 -20.88 -11.53
C TYR A 259 6.50 -19.78 -11.78
N THR A 260 7.53 -20.09 -12.54
CA THR A 260 8.68 -19.21 -12.76
C THR A 260 8.70 -18.62 -14.16
N VAL A 261 9.52 -17.59 -14.37
CA VAL A 261 9.83 -17.03 -15.70
C VAL A 261 10.37 -18.13 -16.63
N GLU A 262 11.22 -19.03 -16.10
CA GLU A 262 11.82 -20.14 -16.87
C GLU A 262 10.78 -21.16 -17.31
N ASP A 263 9.77 -21.47 -16.46
CA ASP A 263 8.66 -22.36 -16.83
C ASP A 263 7.90 -21.80 -18.06
N VAL A 264 7.66 -20.49 -18.10
CA VAL A 264 6.95 -19.83 -19.20
C VAL A 264 7.82 -19.76 -20.45
N LEU A 265 9.10 -19.41 -20.33
CA LEU A 265 10.03 -19.36 -21.47
C LEU A 265 10.23 -20.72 -22.13
N ASN A 266 10.13 -21.82 -21.38
CA ASN A 266 10.28 -23.19 -21.86
C ASN A 266 8.94 -23.89 -22.19
N ASP A 267 7.80 -23.20 -22.08
CA ASP A 267 6.49 -23.81 -22.38
C ASP A 267 6.35 -24.09 -23.88
N PRO A 268 6.20 -25.36 -24.30
CA PRO A 268 6.09 -25.74 -25.72
C PRO A 268 4.86 -25.13 -26.40
N ASN A 269 3.83 -24.71 -25.66
CA ASN A 269 2.66 -24.05 -26.22
C ASN A 269 2.93 -22.58 -26.58
N LEU A 270 3.99 -21.97 -26.05
CA LEU A 270 4.29 -20.54 -26.18
C LEU A 270 5.47 -20.24 -27.13
N VAL A 271 6.02 -21.21 -27.82
CA VAL A 271 7.22 -21.05 -28.67
C VAL A 271 7.04 -20.01 -29.81
N ASN A 272 5.81 -19.66 -30.17
CA ASN A 272 5.49 -18.64 -31.17
C ASN A 272 4.91 -17.33 -30.51
N CYS A 273 4.83 -17.23 -29.19
CA CYS A 273 4.38 -16.03 -28.53
C CYS A 273 5.47 -14.95 -28.58
N SER A 274 5.12 -13.74 -29.01
CA SER A 274 6.08 -12.63 -29.16
C SER A 274 6.88 -12.36 -27.88
N ALA A 275 6.22 -12.33 -26.74
CA ALA A 275 6.89 -12.12 -25.44
C ALA A 275 7.94 -13.20 -25.15
N VAL A 276 7.64 -14.48 -25.43
CA VAL A 276 8.56 -15.61 -25.20
C VAL A 276 9.72 -15.59 -26.19
N VAL A 277 9.44 -15.34 -27.48
CA VAL A 277 10.46 -15.25 -28.54
C VAL A 277 11.48 -14.14 -28.24
N ASN A 278 11.01 -13.01 -27.69
CA ASN A 278 11.84 -11.84 -27.39
C ASN A 278 12.45 -11.88 -25.97
N GLY A 279 12.09 -12.86 -25.14
CA GLY A 279 12.53 -12.93 -23.74
C GLY A 279 11.86 -11.90 -22.81
N ASN A 280 10.74 -11.32 -23.23
CA ASN A 280 10.00 -10.30 -22.49
C ASN A 280 9.02 -10.95 -21.47
N VAL A 281 9.56 -11.79 -20.61
CA VAL A 281 8.82 -12.45 -19.53
C VAL A 281 9.45 -12.06 -18.21
N PHE A 282 8.67 -11.40 -17.32
CA PHE A 282 9.15 -10.88 -16.05
C PHE A 282 8.22 -11.28 -14.91
N LYS A 283 8.73 -11.32 -13.69
CA LYS A 283 7.94 -11.55 -12.49
C LYS A 283 8.00 -10.31 -11.61
N ILE A 284 6.84 -9.87 -11.11
CA ILE A 284 6.75 -8.75 -10.17
C ILE A 284 7.51 -9.12 -8.89
N PRO A 285 8.40 -8.26 -8.39
CA PRO A 285 9.08 -8.47 -7.11
C PRO A 285 8.10 -8.64 -5.95
N ALA A 286 8.53 -9.39 -4.93
CA ALA A 286 7.77 -9.62 -3.70
C ALA A 286 8.67 -9.44 -2.46
N ASP A 287 9.73 -8.64 -2.60
CA ASP A 287 10.77 -8.48 -1.58
C ASP A 287 10.31 -7.65 -0.38
N ALA A 288 9.25 -6.85 -0.54
CA ALA A 288 8.59 -6.11 0.51
C ALA A 288 7.07 -6.33 0.46
N GLU A 289 6.38 -5.79 -0.53
CA GLU A 289 4.94 -5.90 -0.74
C GLU A 289 4.61 -6.58 -2.07
N SER A 290 3.39 -7.11 -2.19
CA SER A 290 2.85 -7.59 -3.47
C SER A 290 2.30 -6.40 -4.27
N TRP A 291 3.13 -5.75 -5.07
CA TRP A 291 2.76 -4.53 -5.81
C TRP A 291 1.68 -4.73 -6.88
N ASP A 292 1.39 -5.97 -7.25
CA ASP A 292 0.25 -6.35 -8.09
C ASP A 292 -1.07 -6.48 -7.30
N SER A 293 -1.06 -6.09 -6.04
CA SER A 293 -2.23 -6.01 -5.17
C SER A 293 -2.49 -4.55 -4.77
N PRO A 294 -3.73 -4.18 -4.44
CA PRO A 294 -4.07 -2.81 -4.05
C PRO A 294 -3.59 -2.47 -2.62
N VAL A 295 -2.30 -2.64 -2.38
CA VAL A 295 -1.60 -2.22 -1.16
C VAL A 295 -1.26 -0.72 -1.24
N PRO A 296 -0.95 -0.05 -0.14
CA PRO A 296 -0.52 1.35 -0.18
C PRO A 296 0.66 1.62 -1.14
N GLY A 297 1.62 0.68 -1.23
CA GLY A 297 2.76 0.74 -2.13
C GLY A 297 2.49 0.37 -3.59
N SER A 298 1.25 0.21 -3.98
CA SER A 298 0.85 -0.27 -5.30
C SER A 298 1.37 0.55 -6.49
N ILE A 299 1.59 1.87 -6.30
CA ILE A 299 2.21 2.75 -7.31
C ILE A 299 3.62 2.28 -7.72
N LEU A 300 4.35 1.61 -6.81
CA LEU A 300 5.69 1.08 -7.07
C LEU A 300 5.65 -0.05 -8.12
N GLY A 301 4.55 -0.82 -8.16
CA GLY A 301 4.33 -1.81 -9.21
C GLY A 301 4.18 -1.17 -10.60
N ALA A 302 3.49 -0.04 -10.70
CA ALA A 302 3.38 0.70 -11.94
C ALA A 302 4.73 1.33 -12.35
N LEU A 303 5.51 1.84 -11.41
CA LEU A 303 6.87 2.37 -11.64
C LEU A 303 7.81 1.26 -12.14
N TRP A 304 7.84 0.11 -11.46
CA TRP A 304 8.63 -1.04 -11.86
C TRP A 304 8.26 -1.53 -13.28
N LEU A 305 6.96 -1.67 -13.54
CA LEU A 305 6.48 -2.11 -14.85
C LEU A 305 6.80 -1.07 -15.93
N ALA A 306 6.64 0.22 -15.65
CA ALA A 306 6.99 1.29 -16.58
C ALA A 306 8.48 1.29 -16.96
N ASN A 307 9.37 1.01 -16.01
CA ASN A 307 10.79 0.85 -16.29
C ASN A 307 11.07 -0.34 -17.22
N ILE A 308 10.33 -1.44 -17.10
CA ILE A 308 10.45 -2.60 -18.00
C ILE A 308 9.90 -2.30 -19.39
N LEU A 309 8.75 -1.65 -19.48
CA LEU A 309 8.10 -1.35 -20.75
C LEU A 309 8.81 -0.23 -21.52
N HIS A 310 9.42 0.73 -20.81
CA HIS A 310 9.98 1.96 -21.36
C HIS A 310 11.37 2.29 -20.75
N PRO A 311 12.37 1.40 -20.87
CA PRO A 311 13.67 1.53 -20.18
C PRO A 311 14.47 2.75 -20.61
N ASP A 312 14.18 3.34 -21.76
CA ASP A 312 14.83 4.57 -22.24
C ASP A 312 14.30 5.85 -21.58
N LEU A 313 13.11 5.78 -20.93
CA LEU A 313 12.45 6.92 -20.29
C LEU A 313 12.56 6.88 -18.76
N LEU A 314 12.59 5.71 -18.18
CA LEU A 314 12.72 5.48 -16.76
C LEU A 314 13.96 4.62 -16.51
N THR A 315 14.76 4.99 -15.51
CA THR A 315 15.98 4.26 -15.17
C THR A 315 15.81 3.49 -13.86
N ASP A 316 16.51 2.37 -13.72
CA ASP A 316 16.52 1.57 -12.47
C ASP A 316 16.88 2.43 -11.26
N THR A 317 17.85 3.36 -11.42
CA THR A 317 18.28 4.26 -10.33
C THR A 317 17.12 5.11 -9.83
N ASN A 318 16.36 5.76 -10.74
CA ASN A 318 15.23 6.60 -10.36
C ASN A 318 14.12 5.78 -9.70
N CYS A 319 13.85 4.57 -10.19
CA CYS A 319 12.85 3.69 -9.59
C CYS A 319 13.26 3.26 -8.17
N THR A 320 14.52 2.90 -7.98
CA THR A 320 15.05 2.51 -6.66
C THR A 320 15.02 3.67 -5.66
N GLU A 321 15.38 4.89 -6.08
CA GLU A 321 15.31 6.08 -5.23
C GLU A 321 13.86 6.37 -4.78
N ILE A 322 12.86 6.20 -5.67
CA ILE A 322 11.44 6.37 -5.32
C ILE A 322 10.97 5.27 -4.36
N MET A 323 11.41 4.03 -4.55
CA MET A 323 11.12 2.93 -3.65
C MET A 323 11.71 3.17 -2.25
N ASP A 324 12.98 3.61 -2.18
CA ASP A 324 13.61 3.99 -0.92
C ASP A 324 12.85 5.13 -0.23
N GLU A 325 12.53 6.21 -0.95
CA GLU A 325 11.73 7.33 -0.42
C GLU A 325 10.40 6.86 0.19
N TYR A 326 9.69 5.97 -0.51
CA TYR A 326 8.41 5.42 -0.06
C TYR A 326 8.55 4.62 1.23
N TYR A 327 9.43 3.62 1.23
CA TYR A 327 9.58 2.73 2.38
C TYR A 327 10.24 3.41 3.59
N GLU A 328 11.18 4.35 3.36
CA GLU A 328 11.74 5.16 4.45
C GLU A 328 10.68 6.08 5.09
N THR A 329 9.78 6.65 4.27
CA THR A 329 8.77 7.59 4.75
C THR A 329 7.65 6.90 5.52
N PHE A 330 7.13 5.78 5.00
CA PHE A 330 5.90 5.16 5.52
C PHE A 330 6.13 3.87 6.31
N TYR A 331 7.32 3.25 6.19
CA TYR A 331 7.61 1.95 6.82
C TYR A 331 8.97 1.92 7.55
N GLN A 332 9.73 3.02 7.53
CA GLN A 332 10.95 3.22 8.30
C GLN A 332 12.11 2.27 7.95
N PHE A 333 12.16 1.74 6.73
CA PHE A 333 13.31 0.98 6.23
C PHE A 333 13.70 1.41 4.80
N THR A 334 14.97 1.15 4.40
CA THR A 334 15.48 1.45 3.07
C THR A 334 15.36 0.20 2.19
N TYR A 335 14.57 0.26 1.10
CA TYR A 335 14.30 -0.87 0.21
C TYR A 335 15.59 -1.43 -0.44
N SER A 336 16.45 -0.55 -0.96
CA SER A 336 17.69 -0.93 -1.68
C SER A 336 18.75 -1.59 -0.82
N LYS A 337 18.58 -1.67 0.49
CA LYS A 337 19.52 -2.29 1.42
C LYS A 337 19.10 -3.70 1.87
N ASN A 338 17.97 -4.18 1.41
CA ASN A 338 17.35 -5.48 1.72
C ASN A 338 17.23 -6.36 0.46
#